data_eecf2740b3efe86ba668a41fb357a541
#
_entry.id   eecf2740b3efe86ba668a41fb357a541
#
_cell.length_a   1.000
_cell.length_b   1.000
_cell.length_c   1.000
_cell.angle_alpha   90.00
_cell.angle_beta   90.00
_cell.angle_gamma   90.00
#
_symmetry.space_group_name_H-M   'P 1'
#
loop_
_entity.id
_entity.type
_entity.pdbx_description
1 polymer ?
#
loop_
_entity_poly.entity_id
_entity_poly.type
_entity_poly.pdbx_seq_one_letter_code
_entity_poly.pdbx_strand_id
1 'polypeptide(L)' 'MGRMADLIVKSAVKEALDDHNVAADFYEALDDEVTELIDEAAQRAEANDRKTVQPSDL' A
#
# COMPACT_ATOMS: atom_id res chain seq x y z
N MET A 1 -16.73 1.93 -9.51
CA MET A 1 -16.10 1.04 -9.70
C MET A 1 -15.11 0.77 -8.73
N GLY A 2 -15.04 -0.17 -8.26
CA GLY A 2 -14.14 -0.51 -7.27
C GLY A 2 -12.77 -0.63 -7.82
N ARG A 3 -11.84 -0.36 -7.00
CA ARG A 3 -10.51 -0.54 -7.29
C ARG A 3 -10.13 -1.91 -6.86
N MET A 4 -9.31 -2.60 -7.56
CA MET A 4 -8.97 -3.92 -7.19
C MET A 4 -7.49 -4.01 -7.05
N ALA A 5 -6.95 -3.80 -5.91
CA ALA A 5 -5.53 -3.97 -5.61
C ALA A 5 -4.66 -3.22 -6.61
N ASP A 6 -5.04 -1.98 -6.89
CA ASP A 6 -4.32 -1.20 -7.88
C ASP A 6 -3.03 -0.61 -7.36
N LEU A 7 -2.85 -0.55 -6.06
CA LEU A 7 -1.69 0.09 -5.48
C LEU A 7 -0.53 -0.87 -5.25
N ILE A 8 -0.73 -2.15 -5.54
CA ILE A 8 0.33 -3.13 -5.38
C ILE A 8 0.52 -3.90 -6.69
N VAL A 9 1.69 -4.49 -6.83
CA VAL A 9 1.99 -5.34 -7.96
C VAL A 9 1.86 -6.78 -7.49
N LYS A 10 0.84 -7.45 -7.97
CA LYS A 10 0.52 -8.78 -7.47
C LYS A 10 1.64 -9.79 -7.69
N SER A 11 2.28 -9.74 -8.85
CA SER A 11 3.35 -10.69 -9.13
C SER A 11 4.53 -10.48 -8.19
N ALA A 12 4.83 -9.21 -7.87
CA ALA A 12 5.93 -8.93 -6.95
C ALA A 12 5.60 -9.40 -5.54
N VAL A 13 4.34 -9.23 -5.13
CA VAL A 13 3.90 -9.70 -3.81
C VAL A 13 4.01 -11.21 -3.75
N LYS A 14 3.57 -11.88 -4.81
CA LYS A 14 3.64 -13.34 -4.84
C LYS A 14 5.08 -13.83 -4.77
N GLU A 15 5.98 -13.14 -5.47
CA GLU A 15 7.39 -13.50 -5.43
C GLU A 15 7.97 -13.32 -4.03
N ALA A 16 7.56 -12.27 -3.33
CA ALA A 16 8.02 -12.04 -1.98
C ALA A 16 7.56 -13.15 -1.04
N LEU A 17 6.44 -13.79 -1.37
CA LEU A 17 5.89 -14.87 -0.57
C LEU A 17 6.13 -16.22 -1.23
N ASP A 18 7.30 -16.39 -1.77
CA ASP A 18 7.69 -17.48 -2.66
C ASP A 18 7.26 -18.85 -2.15
N ASP A 19 7.44 -19.11 -0.88
CA ASP A 19 7.15 -20.42 -0.30
C ASP A 19 5.73 -20.53 0.25
N HIS A 20 4.87 -19.57 -0.06
CA HIS A 20 3.53 -19.56 0.50
C HIS A 20 2.49 -19.48 -0.58
N ASN A 21 1.34 -20.08 -0.32
CA ASN A 21 0.18 -19.85 -1.16
C ASN A 21 -0.45 -18.53 -0.73
N VAL A 22 -1.01 -17.81 -1.70
CA VAL A 22 -1.60 -16.52 -1.42
C VAL A 22 -3.09 -16.59 -1.74
N ALA A 23 -3.92 -16.30 -0.76
CA ALA A 23 -5.36 -16.26 -0.98
C ALA A 23 -5.72 -15.07 -1.86
N ALA A 24 -6.77 -15.25 -2.65
CA ALA A 24 -7.15 -14.19 -3.60
C ALA A 24 -7.46 -12.87 -2.90
N ASP A 25 -8.12 -12.95 -1.73
CA ASP A 25 -8.51 -11.74 -1.03
C ASP A 25 -7.35 -11.13 -0.23
N PHE A 26 -6.21 -11.80 -0.16
CA PHE A 26 -5.05 -11.21 0.49
C PHE A 26 -4.59 -9.96 -0.25
N TYR A 27 -4.65 -9.98 -1.58
CA TYR A 27 -4.21 -8.83 -2.36
C TYR A 27 -5.09 -7.62 -2.10
N GLU A 28 -6.40 -7.84 -1.96
CA GLU A 28 -7.30 -6.73 -1.64
C GLU A 28 -7.03 -6.18 -0.26
N ALA A 29 -6.84 -7.06 0.71
CA ALA A 29 -6.57 -6.63 2.07
C ALA A 29 -5.26 -5.86 2.13
N LEU A 30 -4.25 -6.33 1.41
CA LEU A 30 -2.96 -5.64 1.37
C LEU A 30 -3.09 -4.28 0.71
N ASP A 31 -3.88 -4.21 -0.37
CA ASP A 31 -4.09 -2.94 -1.05
C ASP A 31 -4.76 -1.93 -0.13
N ASP A 32 -5.72 -2.38 0.69
CA ASP A 32 -6.38 -1.50 1.65
C ASP A 32 -5.39 -0.97 2.68
N GLU A 33 -4.50 -1.83 3.16
CA GLU A 33 -3.49 -1.40 4.12
C GLU A 33 -2.54 -0.39 3.51
N VAL A 34 -2.13 -0.63 2.27
CA VAL A 34 -1.23 0.31 1.58
C VAL A 34 -1.94 1.63 1.37
N THR A 35 -3.22 1.61 1.02
CA THR A 35 -3.99 2.83 0.86
C THR A 35 -3.99 3.65 2.15
N GLU A 36 -4.21 3.01 3.29
CA GLU A 36 -4.21 3.71 4.56
C GLU A 36 -2.84 4.31 4.87
N LEU A 37 -1.79 3.54 4.61
CA LEU A 37 -0.43 4.03 4.87
C LEU A 37 -0.12 5.24 4.02
N ILE A 38 -0.54 5.23 2.76
CA ILE A 38 -0.30 6.36 1.86
C ILE A 38 -1.07 7.58 2.33
N ASP A 39 -2.34 7.40 2.72
CA ASP A 39 -3.15 8.51 3.21
C ASP A 39 -2.54 9.13 4.45
N GLU A 40 -2.11 8.29 5.38
CA GLU A 40 -1.51 8.80 6.61
C GLU A 40 -0.22 9.53 6.34
N ALA A 41 0.59 8.98 5.42
CA ALA A 41 1.85 9.63 5.07
C ALA A 41 1.60 11.00 4.45
N ALA A 42 0.60 11.09 3.58
CA ALA A 42 0.25 12.36 2.96
C ALA A 42 -0.20 13.37 4.00
N GLN A 43 -0.99 12.93 4.97
CA GLN A 43 -1.45 13.83 6.03
C GLN A 43 -0.29 14.33 6.88
N ARG A 44 0.67 13.47 7.16
CA ARG A 44 1.83 13.89 7.93
C ARG A 44 2.69 14.89 7.17
N ALA A 45 2.84 14.68 5.86
CA ALA A 45 3.58 15.63 5.06
C ALA A 45 2.89 16.99 5.06
N GLU A 46 1.56 17.00 4.93
CA GLU A 46 0.81 18.25 4.94
C GLU A 46 0.90 18.94 6.30
N ALA A 47 0.85 18.17 7.37
CA ALA A 47 0.94 18.75 8.71
C ALA A 47 2.28 19.44 8.92
N ASN A 48 3.29 19.05 8.17
CA ASN A 48 4.60 19.66 8.25
C ASN A 48 4.87 20.61 7.09
N ASP A 49 3.81 21.03 6.40
CA ASP A 49 3.90 21.99 5.29
C ASP A 49 4.80 21.49 4.18
N ARG A 50 4.82 20.19 3.95
CA ARG A 50 5.62 19.64 2.86
C ARG A 50 4.71 19.06 1.80
N LYS A 51 5.08 19.25 0.56
CA LYS A 51 4.36 18.63 -0.55
C LYS A 51 4.99 17.30 -0.96
N THR A 52 6.16 17.02 -0.46
CA THR A 52 6.86 15.78 -0.78
C THR A 52 6.70 14.81 0.38
N VAL A 53 6.17 13.64 0.10
CA VAL A 53 6.02 12.59 1.10
C VAL A 53 7.36 11.89 1.26
N GLN A 54 7.79 11.72 2.48
CA GLN A 54 9.10 11.17 2.79
C GLN A 54 8.97 9.88 3.60
N PRO A 55 10.03 9.07 3.64
CA PRO A 55 9.98 7.84 4.43
C PRO A 55 9.63 8.09 5.89
N SER A 56 10.03 9.23 6.43
CA SER A 56 9.72 9.54 7.81
C SER A 56 8.24 9.80 8.05
N ASP A 57 7.46 9.93 6.98
CA ASP A 57 6.01 10.13 7.11
C ASP A 57 5.26 8.82 7.35
N LEU A 58 5.90 7.69 7.19
CA LEU A 58 5.26 6.40 7.42
C LEU A 58 5.05 6.08 8.89
#